data_77e6090f8d03c1cde2ce51ab63fd23e4
#
_entry.id   77e6090f8d03c1cde2ce51ab63fd23e4
#
_cell.length_a   1.000
_cell.length_b   1.000
_cell.length_c   1.000
_cell.angle_alpha   90.00
_cell.angle_beta   90.00
_cell.angle_gamma   90.00
#
_symmetry.space_group_name_H-M   'P 1'
#
loop_
_entity.id
_entity.type
_entity.pdbx_description
1 polymer ?
#
loop_
_entity_poly.entity_id
_entity_poly.type
_entity_poly.pdbx_seq_one_letter_code
_entity_poly.pdbx_strand_id
1 'polypeptide(L)'
;MQERLCDTQLENCRTPLLNLIRNEQQGIDVAFWYMTDAWYSIEIIKRWKAGVPVRVLVDTRASVKYTVNAQRLQDLKNAGIPMRNKASGTNLHWKMMLFNGQNTVEFSKANYGPYAFGGERPGDDEAVYFSTDSALTNSFRTRYDDLWIDTTKFVNYANVTGALARKYPVYPTVSWMNFPPFHDFASRAIGRFNAEPTQIDALVFRITDDRYADVLIAAKKRGVRVRVIGDLDEYRDAKKLRHSYNLDRLYAAGVEMKQRNHAGLLHEMAVVLHGSGEAIFGSSNFSPNNQNEHNVFYTPSVNTVLTDGLGQGKTFFQWFADQFEGKWNNASGFGPFQPLAPTNPAYSAPANFATGQSTTSVTLKWDGGNWAYLYDIYFGTSSTPPLLVQDIPLGSTTTGALESYTVQNLLPGTTYYWRIVGKTMAKKTNGGATWSFTTSGVGGGSTAYGGSPVLLPGTIQAVNFDEGGSGAAYYDTTAGNKGGVYRSTDVDIGPVAGGGYYVGWTRPGEWLTYTVNVGASGTYTLSVRVANMGTGATFRVEVDGTDRTGARSVPDTGGWDIWQTITVPGIELTAGQHVVRVVHLTGTTATGGVGNYRDFTFN
;
A
#
# COMPACT_ATOMS: atom_id res chain seq x y z
N MET A 1 44.80 -7.90 -11.88
CA MET A 1 43.68 -7.27 -11.12
C MET A 1 43.85 -7.72 -9.69
N GLN A 2 43.82 -6.85 -8.74
CA GLN A 2 43.95 -7.20 -7.33
C GLN A 2 42.68 -6.89 -6.59
N GLU A 3 42.46 -5.62 -6.15
CA GLU A 3 41.25 -5.19 -5.44
C GLU A 3 40.60 -4.09 -6.23
N ARG A 4 39.37 -4.32 -6.76
CA ARG A 4 38.64 -3.33 -7.57
C ARG A 4 37.18 -3.30 -7.21
N LEU A 5 36.70 -2.12 -6.86
CA LEU A 5 35.27 -1.76 -6.89
C LEU A 5 34.98 -1.02 -8.17
N CYS A 6 33.88 -1.35 -8.82
CA CYS A 6 33.46 -0.79 -10.08
C CYS A 6 32.00 -0.27 -9.94
N ASP A 7 31.81 1.04 -10.17
CA ASP A 7 30.47 1.67 -10.20
C ASP A 7 29.92 1.60 -11.62
N THR A 8 28.77 0.97 -11.79
CA THR A 8 28.17 0.72 -13.10
C THR A 8 27.62 1.99 -13.78
N GLN A 9 27.43 3.08 -13.04
CA GLN A 9 27.06 4.38 -13.59
C GLN A 9 28.28 5.16 -14.13
N LEU A 10 29.46 4.89 -13.61
CA LEU A 10 30.69 5.60 -13.95
C LEU A 10 31.60 4.79 -14.87
N GLU A 11 31.57 3.46 -14.77
CA GLU A 11 32.46 2.54 -15.48
C GLU A 11 31.70 1.44 -16.22
N ASN A 12 32.34 0.86 -17.23
CA ASN A 12 31.90 -0.39 -17.83
C ASN A 12 32.49 -1.58 -17.04
N CYS A 13 31.76 -2.08 -16.06
CA CYS A 13 32.13 -3.23 -15.23
C CYS A 13 31.98 -4.58 -15.96
N ARG A 14 31.27 -4.62 -17.09
CA ARG A 14 31.07 -5.81 -17.93
C ARG A 14 32.36 -6.28 -18.61
N THR A 15 33.13 -5.32 -19.14
CA THR A 15 34.37 -5.64 -19.87
C THR A 15 35.42 -6.35 -18.99
N PRO A 16 35.73 -5.88 -17.77
CA PRO A 16 36.61 -6.61 -16.86
C PRO A 16 36.14 -8.04 -16.58
N LEU A 17 34.85 -8.26 -16.33
CA LEU A 17 34.29 -9.58 -16.07
C LEU A 17 34.41 -10.51 -17.29
N LEU A 18 34.09 -10.03 -18.49
CA LEU A 18 34.25 -10.78 -19.72
C LEU A 18 35.72 -11.14 -19.97
N ASN A 19 36.67 -10.27 -19.64
CA ASN A 19 38.09 -10.56 -19.76
C ASN A 19 38.54 -11.63 -18.77
N LEU A 20 38.03 -11.64 -17.54
CA LEU A 20 38.29 -12.72 -16.59
C LEU A 20 37.80 -14.07 -17.12
N ILE A 21 36.56 -14.11 -17.68
CA ILE A 21 36.03 -15.34 -18.29
C ILE A 21 36.94 -15.78 -19.44
N ARG A 22 37.30 -14.89 -20.36
CA ARG A 22 38.11 -15.22 -21.57
C ARG A 22 39.50 -15.71 -21.23
N ASN A 23 40.10 -15.19 -20.18
CA ASN A 23 41.48 -15.47 -19.79
C ASN A 23 41.60 -16.67 -18.83
N GLU A 24 40.49 -17.18 -18.27
CA GLU A 24 40.52 -18.29 -17.32
C GLU A 24 40.97 -19.61 -18.01
N GLN A 25 41.88 -20.34 -17.37
CA GLN A 25 42.45 -21.57 -17.92
C GLN A 25 42.24 -22.79 -17.00
N GLN A 26 41.96 -22.61 -15.70
CA GLN A 26 41.93 -23.69 -14.72
C GLN A 26 40.53 -24.06 -14.25
N GLY A 27 39.58 -23.11 -14.29
CA GLY A 27 38.18 -23.40 -13.93
C GLY A 27 37.39 -22.23 -13.52
N ILE A 28 36.09 -22.27 -13.84
CA ILE A 28 35.10 -21.24 -13.50
C ILE A 28 33.97 -21.86 -12.67
N ASP A 29 33.71 -21.31 -11.50
CA ASP A 29 32.53 -21.64 -10.69
C ASP A 29 31.58 -20.45 -10.66
N VAL A 30 30.31 -20.65 -11.05
CA VAL A 30 29.32 -19.58 -11.21
C VAL A 30 28.10 -19.88 -10.36
N ALA A 31 27.63 -18.88 -9.63
CA ALA A 31 26.32 -18.93 -8.95
C ALA A 31 25.54 -17.65 -9.19
N PHE A 32 24.27 -17.77 -9.59
CA PHE A 32 23.46 -16.61 -9.89
C PHE A 32 21.95 -16.83 -9.71
N TRP A 33 21.24 -15.73 -9.49
CA TRP A 33 19.79 -15.72 -9.48
C TRP A 33 19.22 -15.75 -10.91
N TYR A 34 19.64 -14.82 -11.78
CA TYR A 34 19.34 -14.88 -13.21
C TYR A 34 20.48 -14.31 -14.07
N MET A 35 20.55 -14.80 -15.31
CA MET A 35 21.45 -14.33 -16.35
C MET A 35 20.63 -14.09 -17.62
N THR A 36 20.54 -12.84 -18.06
CA THR A 36 19.81 -12.46 -19.28
C THR A 36 20.70 -11.90 -20.37
N ASP A 37 21.92 -11.44 -20.02
CA ASP A 37 22.93 -11.05 -20.97
C ASP A 37 23.60 -12.26 -21.61
N ALA A 38 23.48 -12.37 -22.92
CA ALA A 38 24.03 -13.50 -23.69
C ALA A 38 25.57 -13.55 -23.68
N TRP A 39 26.24 -12.41 -23.52
CA TRP A 39 27.70 -12.38 -23.58
C TRP A 39 28.34 -13.26 -22.50
N TYR A 40 27.80 -13.28 -21.31
CA TYR A 40 28.33 -14.12 -20.24
C TYR A 40 28.20 -15.60 -20.58
N SER A 41 27.02 -16.07 -20.98
CA SER A 41 26.81 -17.47 -21.34
C SER A 41 27.66 -17.89 -22.54
N ILE A 42 27.79 -17.02 -23.55
CA ILE A 42 28.64 -17.29 -24.75
C ILE A 42 30.11 -17.48 -24.35
N GLU A 43 30.67 -16.56 -23.57
CA GLU A 43 32.09 -16.65 -23.20
C GLU A 43 32.36 -17.83 -22.24
N ILE A 44 31.47 -18.14 -21.31
CA ILE A 44 31.54 -19.33 -20.45
C ILE A 44 31.52 -20.60 -21.30
N ILE A 45 30.62 -20.71 -22.30
CA ILE A 45 30.53 -21.85 -23.21
C ILE A 45 31.82 -21.99 -24.04
N LYS A 46 32.41 -20.89 -24.51
CA LYS A 46 33.68 -20.92 -25.23
C LYS A 46 34.82 -21.52 -24.35
N ARG A 47 34.87 -21.13 -23.08
CA ARG A 47 35.88 -21.69 -22.16
C ARG A 47 35.65 -23.16 -21.89
N TRP A 48 34.40 -23.57 -21.65
CA TRP A 48 34.02 -24.98 -21.51
C TRP A 48 34.48 -25.82 -22.71
N LYS A 49 34.15 -25.34 -23.93
CA LYS A 49 34.57 -26.03 -25.18
C LYS A 49 36.09 -26.07 -25.38
N ALA A 50 36.81 -25.13 -24.80
CA ALA A 50 38.28 -25.12 -24.76
C ALA A 50 38.88 -26.03 -23.68
N GLY A 51 38.05 -26.80 -22.96
CA GLY A 51 38.49 -27.76 -21.94
C GLY A 51 38.65 -27.18 -20.54
N VAL A 52 38.25 -25.93 -20.30
CA VAL A 52 38.26 -25.33 -18.96
C VAL A 52 37.08 -25.86 -18.15
N PRO A 53 37.26 -26.49 -17.00
CA PRO A 53 36.16 -26.96 -16.17
C PRO A 53 35.24 -25.84 -15.70
N VAL A 54 33.93 -26.00 -15.87
CA VAL A 54 32.90 -25.04 -15.42
C VAL A 54 31.86 -25.77 -14.56
N ARG A 55 31.45 -25.15 -13.46
CA ARG A 55 30.30 -25.60 -12.64
C ARG A 55 29.35 -24.43 -12.41
N VAL A 56 28.04 -24.70 -12.45
CA VAL A 56 27.02 -23.65 -12.32
C VAL A 56 25.98 -24.04 -11.28
N LEU A 57 25.73 -23.13 -10.33
CA LEU A 57 24.62 -23.17 -9.39
C LEU A 57 23.55 -22.17 -9.82
N VAL A 58 22.32 -22.63 -9.97
CA VAL A 58 21.20 -21.84 -10.45
C VAL A 58 19.97 -21.98 -9.58
N ASP A 59 19.02 -21.07 -9.78
CA ASP A 59 17.67 -21.18 -9.26
C ASP A 59 16.68 -20.99 -10.41
N THR A 60 16.11 -22.09 -10.91
CA THR A 60 15.22 -22.06 -12.08
C THR A 60 13.92 -21.29 -11.84
N ARG A 61 13.55 -21.01 -10.57
CA ARG A 61 12.37 -20.17 -10.25
C ARG A 61 12.51 -18.75 -10.79
N ALA A 62 13.74 -18.25 -10.96
CA ALA A 62 13.98 -16.95 -11.60
C ALA A 62 13.44 -16.88 -13.04
N SER A 63 13.43 -18.00 -13.77
CA SER A 63 12.96 -18.06 -15.16
C SER A 63 11.46 -17.84 -15.31
N VAL A 64 10.67 -17.96 -14.25
CA VAL A 64 9.24 -17.62 -14.26
C VAL A 64 9.03 -16.12 -14.53
N LYS A 65 9.84 -15.28 -13.92
CA LYS A 65 9.81 -13.82 -14.13
C LYS A 65 10.69 -13.36 -15.29
N TYR A 66 11.86 -13.97 -15.45
CA TYR A 66 12.88 -13.59 -16.42
C TYR A 66 13.01 -14.69 -17.51
N THR A 67 12.11 -14.65 -18.48
CA THR A 67 12.02 -15.72 -19.51
C THR A 67 13.30 -15.90 -20.33
N VAL A 68 14.06 -14.82 -20.59
CA VAL A 68 15.37 -14.89 -21.25
C VAL A 68 16.38 -15.70 -20.44
N ASN A 69 16.24 -15.76 -19.10
CA ASN A 69 17.08 -16.61 -18.26
C ASN A 69 16.92 -18.08 -18.62
N ALA A 70 15.70 -18.55 -18.91
CA ALA A 70 15.47 -19.93 -19.34
C ALA A 70 16.26 -20.29 -20.58
N GLN A 71 16.37 -19.38 -21.56
CA GLN A 71 17.19 -19.57 -22.75
C GLN A 71 18.68 -19.68 -22.41
N ARG A 72 19.19 -18.82 -21.54
CA ARG A 72 20.60 -18.88 -21.11
C ARG A 72 20.91 -20.20 -20.40
N LEU A 73 20.02 -20.66 -19.53
CA LEU A 73 20.16 -21.97 -18.86
C LEU A 73 20.16 -23.12 -19.89
N GLN A 74 19.31 -23.05 -20.90
CA GLN A 74 19.27 -24.05 -21.98
C GLN A 74 20.55 -24.03 -22.82
N ASP A 75 21.12 -22.87 -23.12
CA ASP A 75 22.38 -22.72 -23.86
C ASP A 75 23.54 -23.42 -23.09
N LEU A 76 23.64 -23.13 -21.77
CA LEU A 76 24.65 -23.77 -20.90
C LEU A 76 24.45 -25.29 -20.81
N LYS A 77 23.21 -25.74 -20.67
CA LYS A 77 22.84 -27.17 -20.64
C LYS A 77 23.24 -27.88 -21.94
N ASN A 78 22.89 -27.29 -23.09
CA ASN A 78 23.19 -27.87 -24.41
C ASN A 78 24.69 -27.92 -24.70
N ALA A 79 25.47 -27.03 -24.09
CA ALA A 79 26.92 -27.05 -24.17
C ALA A 79 27.56 -28.19 -23.36
N GLY A 80 26.83 -28.88 -22.49
CA GLY A 80 27.30 -29.96 -21.67
C GLY A 80 27.85 -29.52 -20.28
N ILE A 81 27.62 -28.27 -19.87
CA ILE A 81 28.12 -27.72 -18.60
C ILE A 81 27.38 -28.36 -17.42
N PRO A 82 28.06 -28.86 -16.39
CA PRO A 82 27.46 -29.37 -15.16
C PRO A 82 26.72 -28.26 -14.39
N MET A 83 25.42 -28.48 -14.10
CA MET A 83 24.58 -27.52 -13.46
C MET A 83 23.75 -28.14 -12.34
N ARG A 84 23.66 -27.46 -11.20
CA ARG A 84 22.75 -27.84 -10.11
C ARG A 84 21.76 -26.72 -9.82
N ASN A 85 20.52 -27.09 -9.49
CA ASN A 85 19.41 -26.19 -9.23
C ASN A 85 19.03 -26.22 -7.76
N LYS A 86 18.81 -25.05 -7.20
CA LYS A 86 18.18 -24.90 -5.88
C LYS A 86 16.70 -25.25 -5.95
N ALA A 87 16.35 -26.41 -5.42
CA ALA A 87 15.02 -27.00 -5.55
C ALA A 87 14.09 -26.73 -4.36
N SER A 88 14.64 -26.39 -3.19
CA SER A 88 13.85 -26.21 -1.97
C SER A 88 14.31 -25.03 -1.12
N GLY A 89 13.42 -24.54 -0.24
CA GLY A 89 13.67 -23.41 0.64
C GLY A 89 13.64 -22.06 -0.09
N THR A 90 14.33 -21.08 0.47
CA THR A 90 14.45 -19.74 -0.10
C THR A 90 15.38 -19.69 -1.31
N ASN A 91 15.41 -18.59 -2.02
CA ASN A 91 16.12 -18.45 -3.30
C ASN A 91 17.64 -18.60 -3.16
N LEU A 92 18.29 -19.08 -4.22
CA LEU A 92 19.70 -18.86 -4.45
C LEU A 92 19.88 -17.43 -4.99
N HIS A 93 20.35 -16.53 -4.14
CA HIS A 93 20.45 -15.11 -4.51
C HIS A 93 21.91 -14.64 -4.65
N TRP A 94 22.85 -15.58 -4.77
CA TRP A 94 24.22 -15.27 -5.11
C TRP A 94 24.32 -14.68 -6.52
N LYS A 95 25.27 -13.79 -6.73
CA LYS A 95 25.76 -13.33 -8.03
C LYS A 95 27.28 -13.31 -7.88
N MET A 96 27.91 -14.36 -8.34
CA MET A 96 29.37 -14.50 -8.23
C MET A 96 29.92 -15.37 -9.31
N MET A 97 31.16 -15.06 -9.71
CA MET A 97 32.01 -15.91 -10.52
C MET A 97 33.41 -16.07 -9.86
N LEU A 98 33.88 -17.27 -9.76
CA LEU A 98 35.19 -17.60 -9.23
C LEU A 98 36.10 -18.13 -10.36
N PHE A 99 37.24 -17.48 -10.55
CA PHE A 99 38.23 -17.75 -11.59
C PHE A 99 39.47 -18.35 -10.95
N ASN A 100 39.64 -19.69 -11.08
CA ASN A 100 40.59 -20.42 -10.29
C ASN A 100 42.05 -20.18 -10.68
N GLY A 101 42.35 -20.11 -11.98
CA GLY A 101 43.71 -19.85 -12.49
C GLY A 101 44.17 -18.43 -12.23
N GLN A 102 43.21 -17.50 -12.17
CA GLN A 102 43.49 -16.10 -11.88
C GLN A 102 43.36 -15.76 -10.39
N ASN A 103 43.04 -16.74 -9.56
CA ASN A 103 42.75 -16.56 -8.12
C ASN A 103 41.86 -15.33 -7.85
N THR A 104 40.80 -15.18 -8.65
CA THR A 104 39.92 -14.01 -8.59
C THR A 104 38.50 -14.43 -8.32
N VAL A 105 37.81 -13.68 -7.46
CA VAL A 105 36.36 -13.75 -7.31
C VAL A 105 35.73 -12.41 -7.71
N GLU A 106 34.67 -12.48 -8.51
CA GLU A 106 33.75 -11.38 -8.72
C GLU A 106 32.47 -11.68 -7.95
N PHE A 107 31.95 -10.68 -7.24
CA PHE A 107 30.63 -10.77 -6.66
C PHE A 107 29.99 -9.38 -6.48
N SER A 108 28.67 -9.38 -6.48
CA SER A 108 27.89 -8.14 -6.43
C SER A 108 26.44 -8.39 -6.00
N LYS A 109 25.63 -7.35 -6.01
CA LYS A 109 24.16 -7.47 -6.04
C LYS A 109 23.64 -7.55 -7.48
N ALA A 110 24.42 -7.10 -8.45
CA ALA A 110 24.09 -7.05 -9.87
C ALA A 110 23.77 -8.44 -10.42
N ASN A 111 22.59 -8.60 -11.01
CA ASN A 111 22.31 -9.80 -11.79
C ASN A 111 23.00 -9.72 -13.15
N TYR A 112 23.32 -10.85 -13.76
CA TYR A 112 24.02 -10.88 -15.05
C TYR A 112 23.09 -10.48 -16.22
N GLY A 113 22.62 -9.23 -16.15
CA GLY A 113 21.77 -8.59 -17.15
C GLY A 113 22.48 -7.50 -17.95
N PRO A 114 21.93 -7.07 -19.10
CA PRO A 114 22.59 -6.07 -19.96
C PRO A 114 22.73 -4.69 -19.30
N TYR A 115 21.84 -4.34 -18.38
CA TYR A 115 21.82 -3.03 -17.72
C TYR A 115 22.61 -2.97 -16.41
N ALA A 116 22.93 -4.11 -15.82
CA ALA A 116 23.44 -4.21 -14.45
C ALA A 116 24.97 -4.05 -14.33
N PHE A 117 25.72 -4.04 -15.43
CA PHE A 117 27.18 -3.94 -15.42
C PHE A 117 27.72 -2.74 -16.21
N GLY A 118 26.92 -1.70 -16.42
CA GLY A 118 27.34 -0.47 -17.12
C GLY A 118 27.58 -0.63 -18.62
N GLY A 119 27.16 -1.76 -19.23
CA GLY A 119 27.36 -2.03 -20.67
C GLY A 119 26.37 -1.31 -21.58
N GLU A 120 25.16 -1.06 -21.09
CA GLU A 120 24.05 -0.44 -21.83
C GLU A 120 23.39 0.64 -20.99
N ARG A 121 22.72 1.60 -21.65
CA ARG A 121 22.02 2.69 -20.97
C ARG A 121 20.52 2.67 -21.33
N PRO A 122 19.60 3.02 -20.38
CA PRO A 122 19.85 3.38 -18.99
C PRO A 122 20.31 2.17 -18.16
N GLY A 123 21.34 2.35 -17.34
CA GLY A 123 21.89 1.30 -16.46
C GLY A 123 21.31 1.37 -15.06
N ASP A 124 21.39 0.23 -14.35
CA ASP A 124 21.09 0.17 -12.92
C ASP A 124 22.25 0.75 -12.12
N ASP A 125 21.96 1.33 -10.94
CA ASP A 125 22.99 1.68 -9.95
C ASP A 125 23.42 0.41 -9.23
N GLU A 126 24.65 -0.02 -9.46
CA GLU A 126 25.25 -1.23 -8.88
C GLU A 126 26.70 -0.99 -8.53
N ALA A 127 27.20 -1.73 -7.54
CA ALA A 127 28.63 -1.88 -7.29
C ALA A 127 29.04 -3.33 -7.55
N VAL A 128 30.14 -3.51 -8.25
CA VAL A 128 30.71 -4.84 -8.55
C VAL A 128 32.11 -4.91 -7.95
N TYR A 129 32.38 -5.97 -7.18
CA TYR A 129 33.68 -6.13 -6.54
C TYR A 129 34.46 -7.29 -7.17
N PHE A 130 35.70 -7.03 -7.51
CA PHE A 130 36.66 -7.98 -8.00
C PHE A 130 37.83 -8.03 -7.03
N SER A 131 38.13 -9.22 -6.50
CA SER A 131 39.22 -9.41 -5.53
C SER A 131 40.09 -10.62 -5.88
N THR A 132 41.39 -10.45 -5.71
CA THR A 132 42.40 -11.52 -5.76
C THR A 132 42.91 -11.91 -4.37
N ASP A 133 42.30 -11.37 -3.30
CA ASP A 133 42.64 -11.77 -1.93
C ASP A 133 42.41 -13.28 -1.74
N SER A 134 43.48 -13.99 -1.40
CA SER A 134 43.44 -15.44 -1.28
C SER A 134 42.56 -15.94 -0.14
N ALA A 135 42.44 -15.19 0.96
CA ALA A 135 41.58 -15.57 2.07
C ALA A 135 40.09 -15.41 1.68
N LEU A 136 39.76 -14.35 0.93
CA LEU A 136 38.43 -14.10 0.42
C LEU A 136 38.04 -15.14 -0.66
N THR A 137 38.90 -15.36 -1.68
CA THR A 137 38.64 -16.35 -2.73
C THR A 137 38.53 -17.78 -2.16
N ASN A 138 39.33 -18.14 -1.16
CA ASN A 138 39.24 -19.41 -0.48
C ASN A 138 37.93 -19.55 0.33
N SER A 139 37.44 -18.48 0.90
CA SER A 139 36.09 -18.47 1.55
C SER A 139 35.00 -18.84 0.55
N PHE A 140 35.01 -18.26 -0.65
CA PHE A 140 34.09 -18.63 -1.73
C PHE A 140 34.27 -20.05 -2.23
N ARG A 141 35.51 -20.54 -2.39
CA ARG A 141 35.79 -21.93 -2.75
C ARG A 141 35.13 -22.90 -1.77
N THR A 142 35.35 -22.69 -0.47
CA THR A 142 34.74 -23.52 0.57
C THR A 142 33.23 -23.50 0.51
N ARG A 143 32.62 -22.32 0.46
CA ARG A 143 31.15 -22.16 0.49
C ARG A 143 30.49 -22.60 -0.81
N TYR A 144 31.11 -22.37 -1.95
CA TYR A 144 30.62 -22.90 -3.22
C TYR A 144 30.54 -24.42 -3.21
N ASP A 145 31.59 -25.09 -2.73
CA ASP A 145 31.62 -26.55 -2.59
C ASP A 145 30.59 -27.05 -1.55
N ASP A 146 30.37 -26.33 -0.44
CA ASP A 146 29.30 -26.65 0.50
C ASP A 146 27.93 -26.70 -0.20
N LEU A 147 27.64 -25.73 -1.08
CA LEU A 147 26.40 -25.72 -1.86
C LEU A 147 26.39 -26.76 -2.97
N TRP A 148 27.57 -26.99 -3.61
CA TRP A 148 27.68 -27.95 -4.70
C TRP A 148 27.38 -29.37 -4.26
N ILE A 149 27.79 -29.76 -3.05
CA ILE A 149 27.57 -31.12 -2.52
C ILE A 149 26.28 -31.25 -1.71
N ASP A 150 25.58 -30.15 -1.41
CA ASP A 150 24.30 -30.16 -0.66
C ASP A 150 23.22 -30.86 -1.49
N THR A 151 22.77 -32.03 -1.04
CA THR A 151 21.68 -32.81 -1.64
C THR A 151 20.31 -32.50 -1.02
N THR A 152 20.26 -31.72 0.04
CA THR A 152 19.03 -31.40 0.75
C THR A 152 18.29 -30.21 0.10
N LYS A 153 19.04 -29.26 -0.44
CA LYS A 153 18.51 -28.03 -1.03
C LYS A 153 18.78 -27.89 -2.52
N PHE A 154 19.73 -28.66 -3.06
CA PHE A 154 20.11 -28.64 -4.45
C PHE A 154 19.95 -30.01 -5.10
N VAL A 155 19.41 -30.00 -6.33
CA VAL A 155 19.27 -31.19 -7.18
C VAL A 155 20.11 -31.05 -8.44
N ASN A 156 20.49 -32.16 -9.06
CA ASN A 156 21.15 -32.13 -10.37
C ASN A 156 20.17 -31.59 -11.41
N TYR A 157 20.56 -30.54 -12.13
CA TYR A 157 19.74 -29.91 -13.18
C TYR A 157 20.13 -30.39 -14.56
N ALA A 158 21.44 -30.38 -14.87
CA ALA A 158 21.95 -30.83 -16.16
C ALA A 158 23.40 -31.28 -16.05
N ASN A 159 23.77 -32.30 -16.83
CA ASN A 159 25.14 -32.74 -17.13
C ASN A 159 26.02 -33.07 -15.91
N VAL A 160 25.46 -33.28 -14.74
CA VAL A 160 26.17 -33.71 -13.54
C VAL A 160 26.26 -35.22 -13.59
N THR A 161 27.48 -35.74 -13.72
CA THR A 161 27.77 -37.18 -13.78
C THR A 161 28.66 -37.60 -12.60
N GLY A 162 28.47 -38.82 -12.11
CA GLY A 162 29.24 -39.36 -10.99
C GLY A 162 28.82 -38.82 -9.61
N ALA A 163 29.60 -39.16 -8.61
CA ALA A 163 29.35 -38.71 -7.23
C ALA A 163 29.69 -37.24 -7.05
N LEU A 164 28.87 -36.55 -6.25
CA LEU A 164 29.17 -35.18 -5.88
C LEU A 164 30.34 -35.13 -4.92
N ALA A 165 31.35 -34.33 -5.25
CA ALA A 165 32.54 -34.16 -4.44
C ALA A 165 32.96 -32.68 -4.38
N ARG A 166 33.69 -32.34 -3.33
CA ARG A 166 34.40 -31.06 -3.24
C ARG A 166 35.51 -31.01 -4.29
N LYS A 167 35.64 -29.84 -4.90
CA LYS A 167 36.75 -29.54 -5.82
C LYS A 167 37.96 -28.97 -5.06
N TYR A 168 37.69 -28.29 -3.94
CA TYR A 168 38.70 -27.57 -3.17
C TYR A 168 38.86 -28.15 -1.77
N PRO A 169 40.05 -27.97 -1.13
CA PRO A 169 40.18 -28.14 0.31
C PRO A 169 39.19 -27.23 1.08
N VAL A 170 38.88 -27.62 2.31
CA VAL A 170 38.11 -26.79 3.20
C VAL A 170 39.04 -25.72 3.79
N TYR A 171 38.86 -24.49 3.33
CA TYR A 171 39.57 -23.33 3.87
C TYR A 171 38.76 -22.64 4.97
N PRO A 172 39.43 -21.99 5.95
CA PRO A 172 38.74 -21.06 6.86
C PRO A 172 38.05 -19.94 6.08
N THR A 173 36.83 -19.60 6.50
CA THR A 173 36.12 -18.41 5.95
C THR A 173 36.51 -17.17 6.72
N VAL A 174 36.75 -16.07 6.02
CA VAL A 174 37.08 -14.78 6.66
C VAL A 174 35.92 -14.26 7.51
N SER A 175 36.27 -13.66 8.66
CA SER A 175 35.24 -13.23 9.65
C SER A 175 34.35 -12.10 9.19
N TRP A 176 34.77 -11.31 8.20
CA TRP A 176 34.02 -10.19 7.61
C TRP A 176 33.11 -10.62 6.45
N MET A 177 33.15 -11.89 6.03
CA MET A 177 32.16 -12.43 5.11
C MET A 177 30.95 -13.00 5.87
N ASN A 178 29.79 -12.79 5.29
CA ASN A 178 28.56 -13.47 5.68
C ASN A 178 28.05 -14.30 4.51
N PHE A 179 27.78 -15.55 4.78
CA PHE A 179 27.20 -16.48 3.84
C PHE A 179 25.89 -17.03 4.45
N PRO A 180 24.75 -16.32 4.36
CA PRO A 180 23.49 -16.93 4.76
C PRO A 180 23.20 -18.19 3.93
N PRO A 181 22.60 -19.25 4.51
CA PRO A 181 22.09 -19.31 5.88
C PRO A 181 23.12 -19.76 6.94
N PHE A 182 24.40 -19.86 6.62
CA PHE A 182 25.44 -20.27 7.57
C PHE A 182 25.71 -19.21 8.64
N HIS A 183 25.43 -17.95 8.33
CA HIS A 183 25.63 -16.80 9.23
C HIS A 183 24.36 -15.95 9.31
N ASP A 184 24.07 -15.42 10.48
CA ASP A 184 22.99 -14.46 10.68
C ASP A 184 23.45 -13.04 10.30
N PHE A 185 23.17 -12.65 9.07
CA PHE A 185 23.52 -11.33 8.58
C PHE A 185 22.76 -10.20 9.31
N ALA A 186 21.45 -10.37 9.52
CA ALA A 186 20.62 -9.31 10.10
C ALA A 186 21.13 -8.93 11.50
N SER A 187 21.38 -9.90 12.37
CA SER A 187 21.90 -9.64 13.71
C SER A 187 23.26 -8.93 13.69
N ARG A 188 24.14 -9.30 12.76
CA ARG A 188 25.46 -8.66 12.62
C ARG A 188 25.36 -7.22 12.11
N ALA A 189 24.54 -6.96 11.08
CA ALA A 189 24.35 -5.63 10.54
C ALA A 189 23.66 -4.70 11.56
N ILE A 190 22.60 -5.17 12.21
CA ILE A 190 21.87 -4.44 13.24
C ILE A 190 22.78 -4.11 14.43
N GLY A 191 23.64 -5.07 14.84
CA GLY A 191 24.62 -4.81 15.89
C GLY A 191 25.58 -3.66 15.54
N ARG A 192 26.05 -3.58 14.29
CA ARG A 192 26.91 -2.47 13.82
C ARG A 192 26.16 -1.14 13.73
N PHE A 193 24.92 -1.14 13.24
CA PHE A 193 24.11 0.08 13.21
C PHE A 193 23.83 0.61 14.62
N ASN A 194 23.62 -0.28 15.59
CA ASN A 194 23.45 0.11 16.98
C ASN A 194 24.74 0.70 17.59
N ALA A 195 25.89 0.21 17.17
CA ALA A 195 27.18 0.65 17.68
C ALA A 195 27.70 1.93 16.99
N GLU A 196 27.15 2.29 15.81
CA GLU A 196 27.59 3.49 15.05
C GLU A 196 27.28 4.78 15.81
N PRO A 197 28.31 5.62 16.11
CA PRO A 197 28.14 6.81 16.95
C PRO A 197 27.90 8.10 16.15
N THR A 198 28.21 8.16 14.86
CA THR A 198 28.28 9.45 14.13
C THR A 198 27.32 9.55 12.97
N GLN A 199 27.44 8.67 11.96
CA GLN A 199 26.63 8.75 10.74
C GLN A 199 26.49 7.39 10.06
N ILE A 200 25.27 7.12 9.59
CA ILE A 200 24.90 5.97 8.76
C ILE A 200 24.35 6.47 7.42
N ASP A 201 24.98 6.07 6.33
CA ASP A 201 24.52 6.32 4.97
C ASP A 201 24.10 4.98 4.33
N ALA A 202 22.88 4.90 3.79
CA ALA A 202 22.37 3.66 3.24
C ALA A 202 21.79 3.83 1.84
N LEU A 203 22.28 3.01 0.90
CA LEU A 203 21.64 2.78 -0.40
C LEU A 203 20.73 1.56 -0.26
N VAL A 204 19.43 1.75 -0.48
CA VAL A 204 18.43 0.74 -0.16
C VAL A 204 17.53 0.46 -1.37
N PHE A 205 17.77 -0.69 -2.01
CA PHE A 205 16.82 -1.18 -3.01
C PHE A 205 15.51 -1.63 -2.37
N ARG A 206 15.59 -2.43 -1.29
CA ARG A 206 14.40 -2.95 -0.60
C ARG A 206 14.63 -3.10 0.90
N ILE A 207 13.67 -2.61 1.69
CA ILE A 207 13.61 -2.77 3.15
C ILE A 207 12.23 -3.29 3.56
N THR A 208 12.10 -4.60 3.72
CA THR A 208 10.84 -5.27 4.10
C THR A 208 10.90 -5.94 5.46
N ASP A 209 12.06 -5.92 6.11
CA ASP A 209 12.25 -6.33 7.50
C ASP A 209 12.28 -5.07 8.39
N ASP A 210 11.31 -4.98 9.28
CA ASP A 210 11.12 -3.81 10.16
C ASP A 210 12.31 -3.53 11.05
N ARG A 211 13.07 -4.57 11.42
CA ARG A 211 14.24 -4.44 12.31
C ARG A 211 15.27 -3.44 11.78
N TYR A 212 15.45 -3.39 10.44
CA TYR A 212 16.35 -2.41 9.83
C TYR A 212 15.82 -0.98 9.91
N ALA A 213 14.53 -0.78 9.71
CA ALA A 213 13.92 0.55 9.91
C ALA A 213 13.99 0.94 11.41
N ASP A 214 13.69 0.00 12.31
CA ASP A 214 13.73 0.24 13.75
C ASP A 214 15.11 0.71 14.23
N VAL A 215 16.17 0.02 13.80
CA VAL A 215 17.54 0.38 14.22
C VAL A 215 18.01 1.72 13.62
N LEU A 216 17.63 2.04 12.37
CA LEU A 216 17.94 3.34 11.76
C LEU A 216 17.18 4.49 12.45
N ILE A 217 15.91 4.27 12.80
CA ILE A 217 15.12 5.22 13.60
C ILE A 217 15.73 5.39 14.99
N ALA A 218 16.15 4.30 15.62
CA ALA A 218 16.81 4.35 16.92
C ALA A 218 18.15 5.10 16.85
N ALA A 219 18.92 4.90 15.80
CA ALA A 219 20.16 5.65 15.55
C ALA A 219 19.88 7.15 15.42
N LYS A 220 18.88 7.54 14.62
CA LYS A 220 18.43 8.94 14.51
C LYS A 220 18.06 9.54 15.87
N LYS A 221 17.31 8.80 16.69
CA LYS A 221 16.92 9.23 18.04
C LYS A 221 18.12 9.40 18.98
N ARG A 222 19.20 8.64 18.79
CA ARG A 222 20.48 8.82 19.54
C ARG A 222 21.29 10.04 19.09
N GLY A 223 20.87 10.75 18.05
CA GLY A 223 21.59 11.88 17.47
C GLY A 223 22.56 11.49 16.35
N VAL A 224 22.60 10.25 15.94
CA VAL A 224 23.36 9.78 14.78
C VAL A 224 22.73 10.37 13.52
N ARG A 225 23.53 10.94 12.63
CA ARG A 225 23.05 11.37 11.32
C ARG A 225 22.71 10.14 10.48
N VAL A 226 21.49 10.05 10.00
CA VAL A 226 21.05 8.94 9.14
C VAL A 226 20.57 9.50 7.82
N ARG A 227 21.17 9.04 6.70
CA ARG A 227 20.79 9.37 5.34
C ARG A 227 20.44 8.10 4.58
N VAL A 228 19.37 8.13 3.82
CA VAL A 228 18.90 6.98 3.03
C VAL A 228 18.59 7.43 1.61
N ILE A 229 19.10 6.70 0.62
CA ILE A 229 18.65 6.81 -0.78
C ILE A 229 17.88 5.54 -1.12
N GLY A 230 16.61 5.69 -1.52
CA GLY A 230 15.72 4.59 -1.88
C GLY A 230 15.43 4.53 -3.38
N ASP A 231 14.99 3.35 -3.83
CA ASP A 231 14.48 3.14 -5.18
C ASP A 231 13.00 3.57 -5.27
N LEU A 232 12.65 4.40 -6.26
CA LEU A 232 11.32 4.95 -6.41
C LEU A 232 10.31 3.90 -6.91
N ASP A 233 10.72 3.02 -7.82
CA ASP A 233 9.84 2.01 -8.41
C ASP A 233 9.49 0.93 -7.38
N GLU A 234 10.45 0.52 -6.55
CA GLU A 234 10.21 -0.38 -5.43
C GLU A 234 9.30 0.26 -4.37
N TYR A 235 9.46 1.55 -4.08
CA TYR A 235 8.60 2.27 -3.14
C TYR A 235 7.14 2.33 -3.60
N ARG A 236 6.90 2.44 -4.91
CA ARG A 236 5.56 2.53 -5.51
C ARG A 236 4.96 1.19 -5.90
N ASP A 237 5.67 0.08 -5.72
CA ASP A 237 5.15 -1.25 -6.03
C ASP A 237 4.10 -1.67 -4.98
N ALA A 238 2.82 -1.71 -5.41
CA ALA A 238 1.70 -2.14 -4.58
C ALA A 238 1.81 -3.58 -4.06
N LYS A 239 2.70 -4.40 -4.64
CA LYS A 239 2.99 -5.76 -4.16
C LYS A 239 4.04 -5.78 -3.05
N LYS A 240 4.61 -4.62 -2.69
CA LYS A 240 5.71 -4.48 -1.74
C LYS A 240 5.40 -3.46 -0.64
N LEU A 241 4.18 -3.45 -0.17
CA LEU A 241 3.68 -2.49 0.81
C LEU A 241 4.56 -2.36 2.06
N ARG A 242 5.22 -3.46 2.49
CA ARG A 242 6.12 -3.42 3.65
C ARG A 242 7.35 -2.55 3.41
N HIS A 243 7.85 -2.47 2.18
CA HIS A 243 8.92 -1.57 1.80
C HIS A 243 8.48 -0.10 1.96
N SER A 244 7.33 0.27 1.38
CA SER A 244 6.75 1.61 1.51
C SER A 244 6.49 1.98 2.97
N TYR A 245 5.93 1.05 3.75
CA TYR A 245 5.70 1.20 5.18
C TYR A 245 6.98 1.59 5.92
N ASN A 246 8.09 0.90 5.67
CA ASN A 246 9.35 1.17 6.34
C ASN A 246 10.00 2.48 5.89
N LEU A 247 9.97 2.80 4.59
CA LEU A 247 10.47 4.10 4.11
C LEU A 247 9.66 5.28 4.68
N ASP A 248 8.34 5.14 4.74
CA ASP A 248 7.46 6.14 5.36
C ASP A 248 7.76 6.33 6.86
N ARG A 249 8.08 5.26 7.58
CA ARG A 249 8.48 5.32 9.00
C ARG A 249 9.82 6.05 9.18
N LEU A 250 10.80 5.78 8.32
CA LEU A 250 12.07 6.51 8.31
C LEU A 250 11.86 7.99 8.05
N TYR A 251 11.04 8.33 7.04
CA TYR A 251 10.69 9.71 6.74
C TYR A 251 10.00 10.42 7.91
N ALA A 252 9.00 9.78 8.52
CA ALA A 252 8.29 10.31 9.68
C ALA A 252 9.18 10.53 10.90
N ALA A 253 10.23 9.72 11.05
CA ALA A 253 11.25 9.87 12.10
C ALA A 253 12.27 10.98 11.83
N GLY A 254 12.17 11.68 10.68
CA GLY A 254 13.07 12.75 10.31
C GLY A 254 14.45 12.28 9.80
N VAL A 255 14.51 11.06 9.27
CA VAL A 255 15.68 10.57 8.52
C VAL A 255 15.82 11.41 7.24
N GLU A 256 17.05 11.82 6.92
CA GLU A 256 17.33 12.52 5.66
C GLU A 256 17.21 11.54 4.50
N MET A 257 16.29 11.80 3.55
CA MET A 257 15.97 10.82 2.52
C MET A 257 15.98 11.42 1.12
N LYS A 258 16.55 10.66 0.19
CA LYS A 258 16.46 10.91 -1.24
C LYS A 258 15.90 9.68 -1.97
N GLN A 259 15.48 9.88 -3.20
CA GLN A 259 15.04 8.83 -4.11
C GLN A 259 15.73 8.99 -5.46
N ARG A 260 15.95 7.85 -6.14
CA ARG A 260 16.44 7.85 -7.50
C ARG A 260 15.36 8.39 -8.44
N ASN A 261 15.73 9.29 -9.36
CA ASN A 261 14.81 9.95 -10.30
C ASN A 261 15.13 9.66 -11.78
N HIS A 262 16.25 9.01 -12.09
CA HIS A 262 16.59 8.65 -13.48
C HIS A 262 16.20 7.20 -13.79
N ALA A 263 16.18 6.83 -15.08
CA ALA A 263 15.80 5.48 -15.54
C ALA A 263 16.78 4.40 -15.07
N GLY A 264 16.29 3.17 -14.89
CA GLY A 264 16.96 2.03 -14.29
C GLY A 264 16.62 1.89 -12.81
N LEU A 265 17.28 1.01 -12.08
CA LEU A 265 17.04 0.73 -10.65
C LEU A 265 18.19 1.24 -9.79
N LEU A 266 17.91 1.69 -8.59
CA LEU A 266 18.89 1.73 -7.51
C LEU A 266 18.98 0.32 -6.92
N HIS A 267 19.63 -0.60 -7.63
CA HIS A 267 19.68 -1.99 -7.21
C HIS A 267 20.87 -2.29 -6.30
N GLU A 268 21.76 -1.35 -6.10
CA GLU A 268 22.83 -1.42 -5.12
C GLU A 268 22.29 -1.54 -3.69
N MET A 269 23.00 -2.32 -2.87
CA MET A 269 22.82 -2.33 -1.43
C MET A 269 24.19 -2.12 -0.78
N ALA A 270 24.35 -0.95 -0.21
CA ALA A 270 25.54 -0.58 0.54
C ALA A 270 25.17 0.27 1.76
N VAL A 271 25.89 0.09 2.86
CA VAL A 271 25.77 0.91 4.06
C VAL A 271 27.14 1.38 4.48
N VAL A 272 27.28 2.67 4.70
CA VAL A 272 28.51 3.31 5.16
C VAL A 272 28.35 3.73 6.62
N LEU A 273 29.25 3.28 7.48
CA LEU A 273 29.27 3.54 8.92
C LEU A 273 30.49 4.42 9.20
N HIS A 274 30.24 5.72 9.37
CA HIS A 274 31.33 6.73 9.37
C HIS A 274 32.18 6.72 10.64
N GLY A 275 31.58 6.45 11.81
CA GLY A 275 32.30 6.40 13.07
C GLY A 275 33.20 5.19 13.21
N SER A 276 32.79 4.06 12.64
CA SER A 276 33.60 2.84 12.64
C SER A 276 34.54 2.76 11.43
N GLY A 277 34.33 3.57 10.38
CA GLY A 277 35.09 3.51 9.13
C GLY A 277 34.81 2.23 8.33
N GLU A 278 33.60 1.67 8.45
CA GLU A 278 33.19 0.44 7.79
C GLU A 278 32.19 0.70 6.66
N ALA A 279 32.23 -0.15 5.64
CA ALA A 279 31.18 -0.23 4.65
C ALA A 279 30.68 -1.68 4.55
N ILE A 280 29.37 -1.86 4.41
CA ILE A 280 28.71 -3.15 4.24
C ILE A 280 28.16 -3.22 2.82
N PHE A 281 28.46 -4.29 2.10
CA PHE A 281 28.12 -4.46 0.70
C PHE A 281 27.79 -5.93 0.37
N GLY A 282 26.88 -6.17 -0.57
CA GLY A 282 26.60 -7.54 -1.03
C GLY A 282 25.24 -7.74 -1.69
N SER A 283 24.84 -8.99 -1.88
CA SER A 283 23.63 -9.35 -2.62
C SER A 283 22.35 -9.32 -1.80
N SER A 284 22.40 -9.15 -0.49
CA SER A 284 21.23 -9.21 0.39
C SER A 284 20.38 -7.95 0.33
N ASN A 285 19.06 -8.12 0.29
CA ASN A 285 18.11 -7.04 0.61
C ASN A 285 17.91 -6.96 2.13
N PHE A 286 17.41 -5.85 2.64
CA PHE A 286 16.93 -5.76 4.02
C PHE A 286 15.55 -6.42 4.15
N SER A 287 15.52 -7.75 4.03
CA SER A 287 14.30 -8.56 4.06
C SER A 287 14.36 -9.65 5.12
N PRO A 288 13.23 -10.15 5.66
CA PRO A 288 13.21 -11.20 6.68
C PRO A 288 13.87 -12.51 6.20
N ASN A 289 13.89 -12.76 4.90
CA ASN A 289 14.42 -13.98 4.31
C ASN A 289 15.96 -13.99 4.12
N ASN A 290 16.64 -12.88 4.42
CA ASN A 290 18.09 -12.79 4.25
C ASN A 290 18.87 -13.89 4.98
N GLN A 291 18.37 -14.36 6.11
CA GLN A 291 18.99 -15.44 6.88
C GLN A 291 18.81 -16.81 6.23
N ASN A 292 17.82 -16.97 5.37
CA ASN A 292 17.45 -18.23 4.75
C ASN A 292 17.78 -18.29 3.26
N GLU A 293 17.96 -17.13 2.60
CA GLU A 293 18.40 -17.06 1.21
C GLU A 293 19.92 -17.26 1.12
N HIS A 294 20.38 -17.91 0.07
CA HIS A 294 21.80 -18.02 -0.21
C HIS A 294 22.29 -16.69 -0.82
N ASN A 295 22.64 -15.76 0.05
CA ASN A 295 23.21 -14.45 -0.27
C ASN A 295 24.68 -14.41 0.16
N VAL A 296 25.43 -13.46 -0.38
CA VAL A 296 26.76 -13.09 0.14
C VAL A 296 26.73 -11.66 0.65
N PHE A 297 27.60 -11.41 1.61
CA PHE A 297 27.70 -10.13 2.29
C PHE A 297 29.13 -9.90 2.75
N TYR A 298 29.66 -8.73 2.46
CA TYR A 298 31.05 -8.42 2.69
C TYR A 298 31.21 -7.12 3.47
N THR A 299 31.99 -7.17 4.52
CA THR A 299 32.42 -6.02 5.30
C THR A 299 33.92 -6.19 5.55
N PRO A 300 34.76 -5.69 4.65
CA PRO A 300 36.20 -5.89 4.77
C PRO A 300 36.80 -5.16 5.96
N SER A 301 38.05 -5.47 6.25
CA SER A 301 38.87 -4.69 7.15
C SER A 301 38.89 -3.21 6.72
N VAL A 302 38.87 -2.29 7.67
CA VAL A 302 38.98 -0.84 7.44
C VAL A 302 40.19 -0.44 6.59
N ASN A 303 41.20 -1.31 6.53
CA ASN A 303 42.46 -1.08 5.81
C ASN A 303 42.52 -1.69 4.41
N THR A 304 41.43 -2.33 3.92
CA THR A 304 41.43 -2.87 2.56
C THR A 304 41.50 -1.73 1.54
N VAL A 305 42.64 -1.65 0.83
CA VAL A 305 42.92 -0.60 -0.19
C VAL A 305 42.68 -1.17 -1.57
N LEU A 306 41.93 -0.41 -2.38
CA LEU A 306 41.69 -0.72 -3.79
C LEU A 306 42.98 -0.46 -4.60
N THR A 307 43.30 -1.37 -5.47
CA THR A 307 44.55 -1.35 -6.26
C THR A 307 44.32 -1.15 -7.74
N ASP A 308 43.04 -1.07 -8.18
CA ASP A 308 42.65 -0.93 -9.59
C ASP A 308 41.32 -0.17 -9.73
N GLY A 309 41.05 0.33 -10.93
CA GLY A 309 39.82 1.07 -11.29
C GLY A 309 39.83 2.52 -10.82
N LEU A 310 38.68 3.19 -10.92
CA LEU A 310 38.51 4.60 -10.49
C LEU A 310 38.71 4.78 -8.97
N GLY A 311 38.65 3.70 -8.20
CA GLY A 311 38.87 3.71 -6.77
C GLY A 311 40.31 3.47 -6.32
N GLN A 312 41.27 3.34 -7.24
CA GLN A 312 42.68 3.05 -6.90
C GLN A 312 43.23 4.00 -5.83
N GLY A 313 43.82 3.44 -4.79
CA GLY A 313 44.40 4.17 -3.66
C GLY A 313 43.42 4.51 -2.53
N LYS A 314 42.11 4.33 -2.73
CA LYS A 314 41.09 4.49 -1.68
C LYS A 314 40.93 3.21 -0.89
N THR A 315 40.55 3.35 0.38
CA THR A 315 40.04 2.20 1.13
C THR A 315 38.65 1.79 0.63
N PHE A 316 38.24 0.57 0.92
CA PHE A 316 36.89 0.08 0.62
C PHE A 316 35.81 1.02 1.21
N PHE A 317 36.01 1.46 2.45
CA PHE A 317 35.14 2.44 3.11
C PHE A 317 35.10 3.77 2.34
N GLN A 318 36.26 4.34 2.01
CA GLN A 318 36.33 5.63 1.30
C GLN A 318 35.63 5.58 -0.04
N TRP A 319 35.76 4.48 -0.76
CA TRP A 319 35.09 4.32 -2.05
C TRP A 319 33.56 4.38 -1.92
N PHE A 320 32.98 3.62 -0.98
CA PHE A 320 31.52 3.66 -0.76
C PHE A 320 31.04 4.98 -0.19
N ALA A 321 31.82 5.61 0.68
CA ALA A 321 31.50 6.95 1.18
C ALA A 321 31.44 7.98 0.05
N ASP A 322 32.42 7.96 -0.87
CA ASP A 322 32.47 8.85 -2.03
C ASP A 322 31.32 8.55 -3.02
N GLN A 323 30.99 7.26 -3.24
CA GLN A 323 29.86 6.87 -4.08
C GLN A 323 28.53 7.38 -3.51
N PHE A 324 28.32 7.20 -2.22
CA PHE A 324 27.11 7.70 -1.57
C PHE A 324 27.04 9.24 -1.67
N GLU A 325 28.14 9.94 -1.38
CA GLU A 325 28.19 11.40 -1.43
C GLU A 325 28.00 11.92 -2.87
N GLY A 326 28.56 11.25 -3.86
CA GLY A 326 28.35 11.55 -5.27
C GLY A 326 26.87 11.46 -5.68
N LYS A 327 26.19 10.38 -5.28
CA LYS A 327 24.75 10.20 -5.49
C LYS A 327 23.94 11.22 -4.69
N TRP A 328 24.31 11.47 -3.42
CA TRP A 328 23.62 12.42 -2.56
C TRP A 328 23.66 13.84 -3.10
N ASN A 329 24.76 14.27 -3.70
CA ASN A 329 24.94 15.62 -4.24
C ASN A 329 24.49 15.75 -5.71
N ASN A 330 24.15 14.65 -6.39
CA ASN A 330 23.64 14.65 -7.76
C ASN A 330 22.13 14.94 -7.78
N ALA A 331 21.76 16.23 -7.78
CA ALA A 331 20.37 16.65 -7.75
C ALA A 331 19.54 16.23 -8.98
N SER A 332 20.18 16.01 -10.13
CA SER A 332 19.50 15.58 -11.36
C SER A 332 19.14 14.08 -11.33
N GLY A 333 19.99 13.27 -10.70
CA GLY A 333 19.81 11.83 -10.58
C GLY A 333 19.06 11.38 -9.32
N PHE A 334 19.12 12.16 -8.25
CA PHE A 334 18.60 11.81 -6.92
C PHE A 334 17.94 13.01 -6.24
N GLY A 335 16.61 13.04 -6.27
CA GLY A 335 15.83 14.12 -5.67
C GLY A 335 15.42 13.82 -4.22
N PRO A 336 14.81 14.80 -3.54
CA PRO A 336 14.21 14.59 -2.23
C PRO A 336 13.17 13.47 -2.28
N PHE A 337 13.14 12.60 -1.26
CA PHE A 337 12.11 11.58 -1.14
C PHE A 337 10.73 12.22 -1.00
N GLN A 338 9.78 11.76 -1.81
CA GLN A 338 8.41 12.26 -1.85
C GLN A 338 7.44 11.17 -1.38
N PRO A 339 7.01 11.19 -0.11
CA PRO A 339 6.02 10.25 0.36
C PRO A 339 4.71 10.34 -0.43
N LEU A 340 4.16 9.19 -0.78
CA LEU A 340 2.87 9.08 -1.47
C LEU A 340 1.71 9.26 -0.48
N ALA A 341 0.55 9.74 -0.99
CA ALA A 341 -0.72 9.54 -0.33
C ALA A 341 -1.23 8.10 -0.56
N PRO A 342 -2.02 7.53 0.37
CA PRO A 342 -2.66 6.24 0.12
C PRO A 342 -3.75 6.39 -0.95
N THR A 343 -4.22 5.26 -1.50
CA THR A 343 -5.42 5.26 -2.34
C THR A 343 -6.66 5.55 -1.48
N ASN A 344 -7.76 5.98 -2.12
CA ASN A 344 -9.01 6.25 -1.40
C ASN A 344 -9.54 4.97 -0.75
N PRO A 345 -10.04 5.04 0.50
CA PRO A 345 -10.79 3.94 1.08
C PRO A 345 -12.09 3.70 0.29
N ALA A 346 -12.42 2.45 0.04
CA ALA A 346 -13.66 2.03 -0.59
C ALA A 346 -14.58 1.40 0.46
N TYR A 347 -15.75 2.00 0.71
CA TYR A 347 -16.65 1.54 1.77
C TYR A 347 -17.50 0.35 1.32
N SER A 348 -17.80 -0.56 2.25
CA SER A 348 -18.58 -1.75 1.98
C SER A 348 -19.81 -1.91 2.87
N ALA A 349 -19.78 -1.46 4.13
CA ALA A 349 -20.92 -1.56 5.04
C ALA A 349 -20.85 -0.53 6.17
N PRO A 350 -22.02 -0.08 6.69
CA PRO A 350 -23.33 -0.25 6.08
C PRO A 350 -23.40 0.44 4.72
N ALA A 351 -24.29 0.00 3.83
CA ALA A 351 -24.50 0.67 2.54
C ALA A 351 -24.86 2.15 2.76
N ASN A 352 -24.46 3.01 1.83
CA ASN A 352 -24.81 4.42 1.96
C ASN A 352 -26.34 4.59 1.97
N PHE A 353 -26.84 5.41 2.88
CA PHE A 353 -28.26 5.61 3.19
C PHE A 353 -29.00 4.35 3.72
N ALA A 354 -28.30 3.33 4.20
CA ALA A 354 -28.92 2.17 4.83
C ALA A 354 -29.83 2.60 6.00
N THR A 355 -30.99 1.97 6.12
CA THR A 355 -31.94 2.20 7.22
C THR A 355 -32.09 0.97 8.09
N GLY A 356 -32.76 1.11 9.25
CA GLY A 356 -33.04 0.00 10.14
C GLY A 356 -31.81 -0.62 10.80
N GLN A 357 -30.71 0.15 10.91
CA GLN A 357 -29.49 -0.36 11.55
C GLN A 357 -29.66 -0.51 13.06
N SER A 358 -28.90 -1.43 13.65
CA SER A 358 -28.95 -1.70 15.09
C SER A 358 -28.61 -0.45 15.93
N THR A 359 -29.34 -0.23 17.02
CA THR A 359 -29.01 0.79 18.01
C THR A 359 -27.95 0.34 18.99
N THR A 360 -27.75 -0.95 19.18
CA THR A 360 -26.73 -1.48 20.08
C THR A 360 -25.34 -1.29 19.50
N SER A 361 -25.13 -1.68 18.22
CA SER A 361 -23.85 -1.52 17.52
C SER A 361 -24.01 -1.59 16.01
N VAL A 362 -23.17 -0.85 15.30
CA VAL A 362 -23.02 -0.91 13.84
C VAL A 362 -21.54 -1.03 13.51
N THR A 363 -21.16 -1.97 12.67
CA THR A 363 -19.78 -2.13 12.21
C THR A 363 -19.60 -1.44 10.85
N LEU A 364 -18.82 -0.38 10.84
CA LEU A 364 -18.33 0.30 9.65
C LEU A 364 -17.27 -0.58 9.00
N LYS A 365 -17.38 -0.84 7.69
CA LYS A 365 -16.43 -1.66 6.94
C LYS A 365 -15.98 -0.96 5.67
N TRP A 366 -14.69 -1.06 5.38
CA TRP A 366 -14.09 -0.47 4.17
C TRP A 366 -12.88 -1.27 3.72
N ASP A 367 -12.55 -1.19 2.44
CA ASP A 367 -11.23 -1.55 1.93
C ASP A 367 -10.31 -0.34 2.13
N GLY A 368 -9.21 -0.54 2.85
CA GLY A 368 -8.27 0.54 3.17
C GLY A 368 -7.46 1.05 1.98
N GLY A 369 -7.43 0.27 0.90
CA GLY A 369 -6.63 0.57 -0.26
C GLY A 369 -5.12 0.38 -0.03
N ASN A 370 -4.31 0.77 -1.02
CA ASN A 370 -2.86 0.65 -0.95
C ASN A 370 -2.26 1.76 -0.07
N TRP A 371 -1.23 1.42 0.68
CA TRP A 371 -0.42 2.33 1.52
C TRP A 371 -1.14 2.99 2.69
N ALA A 372 -2.40 2.66 2.96
CA ALA A 372 -3.08 3.08 4.17
C ALA A 372 -2.73 2.11 5.33
N TYR A 373 -2.07 2.63 6.35
CA TYR A 373 -1.64 1.88 7.53
C TYR A 373 -2.25 2.41 8.82
N LEU A 374 -2.75 3.64 8.78
CA LEU A 374 -3.43 4.31 9.86
C LEU A 374 -4.73 4.91 9.32
N TYR A 375 -5.73 5.04 10.19
CA TYR A 375 -7.01 5.61 9.81
C TYR A 375 -7.49 6.64 10.83
N ASP A 376 -8.06 7.74 10.32
CA ASP A 376 -8.95 8.59 11.10
C ASP A 376 -10.38 8.22 10.77
N ILE A 377 -11.19 8.05 11.81
CA ILE A 377 -12.60 7.75 11.69
C ILE A 377 -13.39 8.98 12.16
N TYR A 378 -14.18 9.50 11.27
CA TYR A 378 -15.12 10.58 11.54
C TYR A 378 -16.52 9.97 11.65
N PHE A 379 -17.23 10.31 12.71
CA PHE A 379 -18.56 9.74 12.99
C PHE A 379 -19.41 10.69 13.83
N GLY A 380 -20.70 10.82 13.49
CA GLY A 380 -21.64 11.62 14.24
C GLY A 380 -22.95 11.86 13.50
N THR A 381 -23.81 12.70 14.04
CA THR A 381 -25.12 13.03 13.48
C THR A 381 -25.10 14.21 12.52
N SER A 382 -23.98 14.92 12.38
CA SER A 382 -23.80 15.99 11.39
C SER A 382 -23.33 15.44 10.07
N SER A 383 -23.74 16.02 8.95
CA SER A 383 -23.25 15.69 7.59
C SER A 383 -21.75 15.97 7.40
N THR A 384 -21.17 16.79 8.26
CA THR A 384 -19.74 16.96 8.46
C THR A 384 -19.37 16.31 9.80
N PRO A 385 -19.22 14.96 9.83
CA PRO A 385 -19.06 14.26 11.09
C PRO A 385 -17.75 14.67 11.79
N PRO A 386 -17.78 14.82 13.12
CA PRO A 386 -16.57 15.11 13.89
C PRO A 386 -15.61 13.92 13.89
N LEU A 387 -14.33 14.19 14.17
CA LEU A 387 -13.33 13.16 14.38
C LEU A 387 -13.70 12.33 15.63
N LEU A 388 -13.89 11.03 15.44
CA LEU A 388 -14.17 10.08 16.52
C LEU A 388 -12.88 9.47 17.04
N VAL A 389 -12.03 9.00 16.16
CA VAL A 389 -10.75 8.33 16.49
C VAL A 389 -9.69 8.73 15.48
N GLN A 390 -8.47 8.94 15.98
CA GLN A 390 -7.32 9.35 15.18
C GLN A 390 -6.22 8.29 15.19
N ASP A 391 -5.54 8.13 14.04
CA ASP A 391 -4.33 7.32 13.88
C ASP A 391 -4.49 5.86 14.33
N ILE A 392 -5.67 5.26 14.14
CA ILE A 392 -5.85 3.84 14.47
C ILE A 392 -5.01 2.98 13.53
N PRO A 393 -4.11 2.14 14.06
CA PRO A 393 -3.41 1.13 13.27
C PRO A 393 -4.34 -0.06 13.02
N LEU A 394 -5.23 0.04 12.06
CA LEU A 394 -6.10 -1.05 11.64
C LEU A 394 -5.48 -1.78 10.46
N GLY A 395 -5.66 -3.08 10.47
CA GLY A 395 -5.44 -3.96 9.36
C GLY A 395 -4.02 -4.33 9.02
N SER A 396 -3.96 -4.94 7.90
CA SER A 396 -2.79 -5.58 7.32
C SER A 396 -1.99 -4.59 6.47
N THR A 397 -0.70 -4.77 6.42
CA THR A 397 0.17 -4.16 5.41
C THR A 397 -0.03 -4.78 4.02
N THR A 398 -1.11 -5.56 3.83
CA THR A 398 -1.48 -6.19 2.57
C THR A 398 -2.55 -5.37 1.85
N THR A 399 -2.44 -5.32 0.53
CA THR A 399 -3.40 -4.67 -0.37
C THR A 399 -4.78 -5.34 -0.26
N GLY A 400 -5.85 -4.54 -0.22
CA GLY A 400 -7.23 -5.05 -0.24
C GLY A 400 -7.68 -5.70 1.06
N ALA A 401 -7.04 -5.39 2.18
CA ALA A 401 -7.53 -5.81 3.49
C ALA A 401 -8.84 -5.10 3.82
N LEU A 402 -9.86 -5.88 4.18
CA LEU A 402 -11.12 -5.35 4.68
C LEU A 402 -10.94 -4.91 6.13
N GLU A 403 -11.03 -3.60 6.35
CA GLU A 403 -10.94 -2.98 7.66
C GLU A 403 -12.31 -2.80 8.27
N SER A 404 -12.38 -2.68 9.59
CA SER A 404 -13.65 -2.45 10.28
C SER A 404 -13.48 -1.69 11.59
N TYR A 405 -14.53 -0.95 11.94
CA TYR A 405 -14.66 -0.29 13.23
C TYR A 405 -16.10 -0.35 13.72
N THR A 406 -16.32 -0.74 14.97
CA THR A 406 -17.67 -0.86 15.53
C THR A 406 -18.00 0.35 16.38
N VAL A 407 -19.07 1.07 16.01
CA VAL A 407 -19.70 2.11 16.82
C VAL A 407 -20.83 1.51 17.64
N GLN A 408 -21.05 2.00 18.86
CA GLN A 408 -21.99 1.42 19.81
C GLN A 408 -22.87 2.48 20.46
N ASN A 409 -23.97 2.05 21.11
CA ASN A 409 -24.88 2.89 21.87
C ASN A 409 -25.47 4.03 21.01
N LEU A 410 -26.01 3.66 19.87
CA LEU A 410 -26.58 4.59 18.92
C LEU A 410 -28.01 4.94 19.30
N LEU A 411 -28.39 6.19 19.06
CA LEU A 411 -29.76 6.65 19.32
C LEU A 411 -30.73 6.01 18.31
N PRO A 412 -31.94 5.64 18.73
CA PRO A 412 -32.96 5.10 17.83
C PRO A 412 -33.37 6.11 16.76
N GLY A 413 -33.76 5.64 15.58
CA GLY A 413 -34.28 6.44 14.47
C GLY A 413 -33.39 7.58 14.02
N THR A 414 -32.11 7.51 14.32
CA THR A 414 -31.15 8.61 14.13
C THR A 414 -30.27 8.35 12.93
N THR A 415 -30.08 9.38 12.10
CA THR A 415 -29.14 9.32 10.96
C THR A 415 -27.75 9.67 11.44
N TYR A 416 -26.81 8.77 11.19
CA TYR A 416 -25.39 8.94 11.45
C TYR A 416 -24.62 9.05 10.15
N TYR A 417 -23.63 9.92 10.15
CA TYR A 417 -22.70 10.15 9.05
C TYR A 417 -21.32 9.65 9.44
N TRP A 418 -20.62 9.09 8.50
CA TRP A 418 -19.27 8.59 8.73
C TRP A 418 -18.37 8.77 7.53
N ARG A 419 -17.09 8.97 7.81
CA ARG A 419 -16.05 9.14 6.82
C ARG A 419 -14.74 8.53 7.32
N ILE A 420 -14.02 7.86 6.44
CA ILE A 420 -12.71 7.30 6.72
C ILE A 420 -11.64 8.10 5.97
N VAL A 421 -10.56 8.44 6.67
CA VAL A 421 -9.35 9.02 6.09
C VAL A 421 -8.22 8.04 6.30
N GLY A 422 -7.73 7.45 5.21
CA GLY A 422 -6.55 6.59 5.21
C GLY A 422 -5.27 7.43 5.29
N LYS A 423 -4.27 6.93 6.01
CA LYS A 423 -2.97 7.57 6.19
C LYS A 423 -1.82 6.61 5.96
N THR A 424 -0.75 7.10 5.34
CA THR A 424 0.54 6.41 5.32
C THR A 424 1.27 6.59 6.65
N MET A 425 2.38 5.87 6.87
CA MET A 425 3.24 6.12 8.04
C MET A 425 3.93 7.49 7.98
N ALA A 426 4.09 8.07 6.78
CA ALA A 426 4.56 9.45 6.58
C ALA A 426 3.48 10.51 6.78
N LYS A 427 2.31 10.13 7.31
CA LYS A 427 1.13 10.99 7.56
C LYS A 427 0.57 11.66 6.30
N LYS A 428 0.83 11.13 5.13
CA LYS A 428 0.11 11.52 3.91
C LYS A 428 -1.28 10.91 3.96
N THR A 429 -2.30 11.71 3.61
CA THR A 429 -3.70 11.37 3.81
C THR A 429 -4.46 11.29 2.50
N ASN A 430 -5.47 10.43 2.46
CA ASN A 430 -6.53 10.48 1.47
C ASN A 430 -7.86 10.07 2.12
N GLY A 431 -8.94 10.81 1.83
CA GLY A 431 -10.22 10.65 2.47
C GLY A 431 -11.28 10.13 1.52
N GLY A 432 -12.06 9.15 1.97
CA GLY A 432 -13.27 8.70 1.29
C GLY A 432 -14.40 9.74 1.36
N ALA A 433 -15.49 9.47 0.63
CA ALA A 433 -16.73 10.23 0.71
C ALA A 433 -17.38 10.09 2.09
N THR A 434 -18.25 11.01 2.45
CA THR A 434 -19.09 10.85 3.64
C THR A 434 -20.28 9.96 3.28
N TRP A 435 -20.49 8.87 4.02
CA TRP A 435 -21.63 7.99 3.95
C TRP A 435 -22.54 8.16 5.17
N SER A 436 -23.78 7.72 5.06
CA SER A 436 -24.72 7.75 6.17
C SER A 436 -25.53 6.46 6.30
N PHE A 437 -26.04 6.25 7.50
CA PHE A 437 -27.05 5.21 7.78
C PHE A 437 -28.00 5.73 8.84
N THR A 438 -29.19 5.11 8.96
CA THR A 438 -30.18 5.44 9.98
C THR A 438 -30.44 4.20 10.83
N THR A 439 -30.46 4.37 12.14
CA THR A 439 -30.76 3.32 13.10
C THR A 439 -32.24 2.97 13.10
N SER A 440 -32.57 1.75 13.55
CA SER A 440 -33.94 1.31 13.78
C SER A 440 -34.59 2.05 14.96
N GLY A 441 -35.92 2.04 14.99
CA GLY A 441 -36.71 2.65 16.06
C GLY A 441 -37.14 4.07 15.77
N VAL A 442 -37.87 4.65 16.69
CA VAL A 442 -38.34 6.03 16.63
C VAL A 442 -37.24 6.91 17.19
N GLY A 443 -36.84 7.97 16.46
CA GLY A 443 -35.80 8.90 16.91
C GLY A 443 -36.19 9.52 18.27
N GLY A 444 -35.38 9.21 19.28
CA GLY A 444 -35.53 9.80 20.60
C GLY A 444 -35.02 11.25 20.59
N GLY A 445 -35.93 12.22 20.40
CA GLY A 445 -35.57 13.63 20.41
C GLY A 445 -36.50 14.53 19.61
N SER A 446 -37.30 13.96 18.70
CA SER A 446 -38.41 14.74 18.09
C SER A 446 -39.64 14.68 18.98
N THR A 447 -40.35 15.79 19.07
CA THR A 447 -41.66 15.88 19.70
C THR A 447 -42.66 16.44 18.71
N ALA A 448 -43.91 16.04 18.84
CA ALA A 448 -44.95 16.51 17.96
C ALA A 448 -44.96 18.04 17.82
N TYR A 449 -45.15 18.53 16.62
CA TYR A 449 -45.31 19.96 16.36
C TYR A 449 -46.40 20.55 17.25
N GLY A 450 -46.09 21.66 17.94
CA GLY A 450 -47.00 22.26 18.91
C GLY A 450 -47.33 21.39 20.11
N GLY A 451 -46.53 20.34 20.39
CA GLY A 451 -46.63 19.48 21.57
C GLY A 451 -47.75 18.45 21.54
N SER A 452 -48.50 18.27 20.44
CA SER A 452 -49.60 17.31 20.35
C SER A 452 -49.52 16.48 19.07
N PRO A 453 -49.53 15.11 19.14
CA PRO A 453 -49.57 14.24 17.99
C PRO A 453 -50.79 14.50 17.10
N VAL A 454 -50.59 14.41 15.77
CA VAL A 454 -51.73 14.50 14.82
C VAL A 454 -52.55 13.22 14.91
N LEU A 455 -53.87 13.38 15.09
CA LEU A 455 -54.79 12.24 15.14
C LEU A 455 -55.01 11.65 13.75
N LEU A 456 -54.93 10.30 13.66
CA LEU A 456 -55.26 9.54 12.45
C LEU A 456 -56.46 8.62 12.69
N PRO A 457 -57.40 8.51 11.70
CA PRO A 457 -57.40 9.11 10.38
C PRO A 457 -57.46 10.67 10.45
N GLY A 458 -56.73 11.31 9.52
CA GLY A 458 -56.62 12.78 9.54
C GLY A 458 -55.54 13.30 8.58
N THR A 459 -55.36 14.61 8.58
CA THR A 459 -54.41 15.30 7.68
C THR A 459 -53.23 15.89 8.44
N ILE A 460 -52.03 15.55 8.02
CA ILE A 460 -50.77 16.11 8.46
C ILE A 460 -50.37 17.23 7.49
N GLN A 461 -50.24 18.45 7.97
CA GLN A 461 -49.68 19.54 7.16
C GLN A 461 -48.17 19.35 7.03
N ALA A 462 -47.60 19.37 5.81
CA ALA A 462 -46.18 19.09 5.59
C ALA A 462 -45.25 20.05 6.36
N VAL A 463 -45.67 21.29 6.59
CA VAL A 463 -44.90 22.29 7.34
C VAL A 463 -44.93 22.10 8.86
N ASN A 464 -45.82 21.22 9.36
CA ASN A 464 -45.96 20.90 10.78
C ASN A 464 -45.12 19.66 11.17
N PHE A 465 -43.92 19.54 10.61
CA PHE A 465 -42.99 18.51 11.03
C PHE A 465 -42.55 18.70 12.49
N ASP A 466 -42.16 17.64 13.13
CA ASP A 466 -41.81 17.58 14.54
C ASP A 466 -40.82 18.67 14.99
N GLU A 467 -40.80 18.96 16.28
CA GLU A 467 -39.77 19.75 16.95
C GLU A 467 -38.58 18.85 17.33
N GLY A 468 -37.35 19.39 17.42
CA GLY A 468 -36.16 18.63 17.82
C GLY A 468 -34.92 18.94 16.97
N GLY A 469 -35.07 19.74 15.91
CA GLY A 469 -33.95 20.20 15.08
C GLY A 469 -33.46 19.20 14.02
N SER A 470 -32.44 19.63 13.31
CA SER A 470 -31.81 18.83 12.25
C SER A 470 -31.21 17.53 12.79
N GLY A 471 -31.46 16.43 12.10
CA GLY A 471 -31.02 15.08 12.52
C GLY A 471 -31.97 14.37 13.48
N ALA A 472 -32.92 15.09 14.13
CA ALA A 472 -33.93 14.52 15.03
C ALA A 472 -35.35 14.59 14.45
N ALA A 473 -35.78 15.77 14.01
CA ALA A 473 -37.12 16.03 13.48
C ALA A 473 -37.14 16.21 11.97
N TYR A 474 -36.03 16.60 11.38
CA TYR A 474 -35.85 16.77 9.94
C TYR A 474 -34.38 16.65 9.56
N TYR A 475 -34.13 16.51 8.27
CA TYR A 475 -32.83 16.73 7.68
C TYR A 475 -32.99 17.50 6.37
N ASP A 476 -32.33 18.64 6.29
CA ASP A 476 -32.25 19.48 5.10
C ASP A 476 -30.78 19.63 4.69
N THR A 477 -30.50 19.59 3.39
CA THR A 477 -29.15 19.67 2.84
C THR A 477 -28.66 21.10 2.65
N THR A 478 -29.53 22.09 2.84
CA THR A 478 -29.24 23.52 2.73
C THR A 478 -29.43 24.22 4.07
N ALA A 479 -28.64 25.25 4.34
CA ALA A 479 -28.77 26.03 5.55
C ALA A 479 -29.81 27.13 5.37
N GLY A 480 -30.73 27.22 6.34
CA GLY A 480 -31.75 28.28 6.41
C GLY A 480 -32.91 28.05 5.48
N ASN A 481 -34.09 28.49 5.92
CA ASN A 481 -35.35 28.37 5.19
C ASN A 481 -35.39 29.36 4.01
N LYS A 482 -35.32 28.88 2.78
CA LYS A 482 -35.29 29.67 1.54
C LYS A 482 -36.51 30.58 1.34
N GLY A 483 -37.68 30.10 1.72
CA GLY A 483 -38.91 30.90 1.64
C GLY A 483 -39.05 31.90 2.78
N GLY A 484 -38.31 31.74 3.87
CA GLY A 484 -38.23 32.66 4.99
C GLY A 484 -39.56 32.82 5.77
N VAL A 485 -40.48 31.86 5.67
CA VAL A 485 -41.82 31.92 6.25
C VAL A 485 -42.10 30.76 7.18
N TYR A 486 -43.04 30.91 8.07
CA TYR A 486 -43.66 29.93 8.95
C TYR A 486 -42.74 29.37 10.06
N ARG A 487 -41.56 28.83 9.75
CA ARG A 487 -40.61 28.29 10.75
C ARG A 487 -39.20 28.84 10.50
N SER A 488 -38.41 28.92 11.58
CA SER A 488 -37.01 29.38 11.56
C SER A 488 -36.00 28.22 11.56
N THR A 489 -36.36 27.09 10.93
CA THR A 489 -35.49 25.91 10.75
C THR A 489 -34.79 25.95 9.40
N ASP A 490 -33.93 24.98 9.10
CA ASP A 490 -33.30 24.88 7.77
C ASP A 490 -34.29 24.41 6.69
N VAL A 491 -35.42 23.78 7.06
CA VAL A 491 -36.41 23.30 6.09
C VAL A 491 -37.00 24.42 5.29
N ASP A 492 -36.94 24.28 3.98
CA ASP A 492 -37.41 25.27 3.01
C ASP A 492 -38.97 25.29 2.94
N ILE A 493 -39.60 26.39 3.31
CA ILE A 493 -41.07 26.54 3.36
C ILE A 493 -41.48 27.73 2.52
N GLY A 494 -42.44 27.50 1.60
CA GLY A 494 -43.03 28.54 0.78
C GLY A 494 -44.53 28.73 1.04
N PRO A 495 -45.11 29.94 0.71
CA PRO A 495 -46.53 30.18 0.81
C PRO A 495 -47.29 29.59 -0.39
N VAL A 496 -48.51 29.08 -0.15
CA VAL A 496 -49.43 28.61 -1.21
C VAL A 496 -50.33 29.74 -1.64
N ALA A 497 -50.55 29.94 -2.94
CA ALA A 497 -51.53 30.86 -3.46
C ALA A 497 -52.94 30.49 -2.95
N GLY A 498 -53.61 31.40 -2.30
CA GLY A 498 -54.91 31.15 -1.66
C GLY A 498 -54.83 30.74 -0.18
N GLY A 499 -53.64 30.65 0.39
CA GLY A 499 -53.41 30.46 1.83
C GLY A 499 -52.81 29.10 2.19
N GLY A 500 -52.09 29.10 3.32
CA GLY A 500 -51.31 27.96 3.81
C GLY A 500 -49.88 27.94 3.29
N TYR A 501 -49.15 26.85 3.61
CA TYR A 501 -47.74 26.72 3.31
C TYR A 501 -47.44 25.32 2.76
N TYR A 502 -46.27 25.17 2.12
CA TYR A 502 -45.75 23.91 1.65
C TYR A 502 -44.25 23.76 2.00
N VAL A 503 -43.80 22.54 2.16
CA VAL A 503 -42.37 22.24 2.17
C VAL A 503 -41.91 22.12 0.72
N GLY A 504 -40.90 22.89 0.34
CA GLY A 504 -40.41 22.97 -1.04
C GLY A 504 -38.90 22.91 -1.15
N TRP A 505 -38.39 23.15 -2.36
CA TRP A 505 -36.96 23.04 -2.72
C TRP A 505 -36.29 21.73 -2.30
N THR A 506 -37.07 20.72 -2.00
CA THR A 506 -36.63 19.44 -1.46
C THR A 506 -35.58 18.76 -2.35
N ARG A 507 -34.59 18.09 -1.73
CA ARG A 507 -33.47 17.41 -2.39
C ARG A 507 -33.40 15.92 -2.01
N PRO A 508 -32.78 15.09 -2.84
CA PRO A 508 -32.50 13.69 -2.48
C PRO A 508 -31.74 13.59 -1.16
N GLY A 509 -32.17 12.67 -0.29
CA GLY A 509 -31.59 12.45 1.02
C GLY A 509 -32.19 13.24 2.17
N GLU A 510 -33.02 14.26 1.88
CA GLU A 510 -33.77 15.03 2.90
C GLU A 510 -34.96 14.24 3.42
N TRP A 511 -35.35 14.55 4.67
CA TRP A 511 -36.51 13.93 5.28
C TRP A 511 -37.13 14.78 6.41
N LEU A 512 -38.41 14.47 6.71
CA LEU A 512 -39.17 15.12 7.78
C LEU A 512 -39.92 14.05 8.60
N THR A 513 -40.06 14.26 9.92
CA THR A 513 -40.85 13.41 10.80
C THR A 513 -42.10 14.09 11.30
N TYR A 514 -43.12 13.29 11.57
CA TYR A 514 -44.41 13.72 12.10
C TYR A 514 -44.87 12.72 13.15
N THR A 515 -45.01 13.17 14.39
CA THR A 515 -45.56 12.33 15.45
C THR A 515 -47.09 12.30 15.33
N VAL A 516 -47.65 11.10 15.20
CA VAL A 516 -49.09 10.88 15.01
C VAL A 516 -49.66 9.98 16.11
N ASN A 517 -50.98 10.05 16.35
CA ASN A 517 -51.69 9.10 17.22
C ASN A 517 -52.79 8.42 16.41
N VAL A 518 -52.68 7.13 16.19
CA VAL A 518 -53.61 6.31 15.42
C VAL A 518 -54.74 5.84 16.34
N GLY A 519 -55.97 6.24 16.03
CA GLY A 519 -57.13 5.96 16.87
C GLY A 519 -57.56 4.48 16.88
N ALA A 520 -57.36 3.76 15.79
CA ALA A 520 -57.69 2.34 15.67
C ALA A 520 -56.71 1.59 14.76
N SER A 521 -56.32 0.36 15.09
CA SER A 521 -55.53 -0.46 14.20
C SER A 521 -56.31 -0.80 12.93
N GLY A 522 -55.65 -0.77 11.78
CA GLY A 522 -56.30 -1.05 10.49
C GLY A 522 -55.41 -0.72 9.29
N THR A 523 -55.99 -0.89 8.11
CA THR A 523 -55.35 -0.60 6.82
C THR A 523 -55.82 0.78 6.39
N TYR A 524 -54.88 1.69 6.19
CA TYR A 524 -55.11 3.08 5.81
C TYR A 524 -54.72 3.32 4.35
N THR A 525 -55.36 4.33 3.75
CA THR A 525 -54.95 4.88 2.46
C THR A 525 -54.28 6.25 2.69
N LEU A 526 -53.04 6.38 2.24
CA LEU A 526 -52.29 7.63 2.30
C LEU A 526 -52.50 8.43 1.00
N SER A 527 -52.96 9.67 1.14
CA SER A 527 -53.02 10.66 0.06
C SER A 527 -51.95 11.72 0.30
N VAL A 528 -51.08 11.92 -0.68
CA VAL A 528 -49.97 12.90 -0.61
C VAL A 528 -50.21 13.98 -1.65
N ARG A 529 -50.34 15.24 -1.22
CA ARG A 529 -50.55 16.37 -2.10
C ARG A 529 -49.24 17.05 -2.49
N VAL A 530 -48.89 16.93 -3.77
CA VAL A 530 -47.58 17.34 -4.31
C VAL A 530 -47.70 18.28 -5.50
N ALA A 531 -46.67 19.10 -5.71
CA ALA A 531 -46.44 19.83 -6.96
C ALA A 531 -44.99 19.64 -7.40
N ASN A 532 -44.78 19.47 -8.71
CA ASN A 532 -43.46 19.19 -9.25
C ASN A 532 -43.35 19.62 -10.71
N MET A 533 -42.14 19.91 -11.14
CA MET A 533 -41.81 20.24 -12.53
C MET A 533 -40.73 19.29 -13.04
N GLY A 534 -41.10 18.34 -13.91
CA GLY A 534 -40.24 17.33 -14.50
C GLY A 534 -40.47 15.94 -13.94
N THR A 535 -39.79 14.97 -14.53
CA THR A 535 -39.93 13.53 -14.23
C THR A 535 -38.72 12.94 -13.49
N GLY A 536 -38.87 11.76 -12.87
CA GLY A 536 -37.80 11.02 -12.22
C GLY A 536 -37.68 11.20 -10.71
N ALA A 537 -38.45 12.12 -10.13
CA ALA A 537 -38.50 12.33 -8.69
C ALA A 537 -39.23 11.19 -7.98
N THR A 538 -38.73 10.77 -6.81
CA THR A 538 -39.35 9.73 -5.96
C THR A 538 -39.20 10.07 -4.49
N PHE A 539 -40.17 9.58 -3.70
CA PHE A 539 -40.15 9.62 -2.23
C PHE A 539 -40.62 8.28 -1.66
N ARG A 540 -40.45 8.08 -0.36
CA ARG A 540 -41.08 7.00 0.38
C ARG A 540 -41.61 7.52 1.73
N VAL A 541 -42.53 6.74 2.32
CA VAL A 541 -43.03 7.02 3.67
C VAL A 541 -42.74 5.83 4.57
N GLU A 542 -42.09 6.12 5.68
CA GLU A 542 -41.79 5.16 6.74
C GLU A 542 -42.69 5.42 7.93
N VAL A 543 -43.03 4.35 8.65
CA VAL A 543 -43.70 4.43 9.96
C VAL A 543 -42.86 3.65 10.95
N ASP A 544 -42.43 4.31 12.03
CA ASP A 544 -41.53 3.77 13.06
C ASP A 544 -40.24 3.14 12.45
N GLY A 545 -39.68 3.83 11.46
CA GLY A 545 -38.47 3.43 10.75
C GLY A 545 -38.66 2.32 9.72
N THR A 546 -39.87 1.79 9.55
CA THR A 546 -40.19 0.75 8.57
C THR A 546 -40.79 1.38 7.31
N ASP A 547 -40.18 1.11 6.14
CA ASP A 547 -40.74 1.55 4.85
C ASP A 547 -42.11 0.90 4.60
N ARG A 548 -43.15 1.72 4.47
CA ARG A 548 -44.53 1.29 4.27
C ARG A 548 -45.02 1.48 2.83
N THR A 549 -44.33 2.25 2.03
CA THR A 549 -44.79 2.60 0.69
C THR A 549 -43.91 2.07 -0.43
N GLY A 550 -42.65 1.77 -0.16
CA GLY A 550 -41.62 1.67 -1.20
C GLY A 550 -41.41 3.02 -1.91
N ALA A 551 -40.58 3.07 -2.91
CA ALA A 551 -40.37 4.27 -3.72
C ALA A 551 -41.62 4.62 -4.52
N ARG A 552 -42.12 5.83 -4.35
CA ARG A 552 -43.29 6.38 -5.06
C ARG A 552 -42.85 7.53 -5.97
N SER A 553 -43.27 7.49 -7.22
CA SER A 553 -43.00 8.57 -8.19
C SER A 553 -43.77 9.83 -7.84
N VAL A 554 -43.11 10.97 -7.89
CA VAL A 554 -43.74 12.28 -7.89
C VAL A 554 -44.03 12.64 -9.35
N PRO A 555 -45.31 12.80 -9.76
CA PRO A 555 -45.65 13.10 -11.15
C PRO A 555 -45.15 14.51 -11.55
N ASP A 556 -44.87 14.69 -12.83
CA ASP A 556 -44.78 16.05 -13.40
C ASP A 556 -46.16 16.66 -13.39
N THR A 557 -46.38 17.66 -12.53
CA THR A 557 -47.66 18.34 -12.40
C THR A 557 -47.79 19.56 -13.34
N GLY A 558 -46.71 19.88 -14.09
CA GLY A 558 -46.65 21.03 -14.97
C GLY A 558 -46.22 22.34 -14.29
N GLY A 559 -45.86 22.31 -13.01
CA GLY A 559 -45.36 23.49 -12.29
C GLY A 559 -45.27 23.27 -10.78
N TRP A 560 -44.46 24.10 -10.12
CA TRP A 560 -44.21 24.04 -8.68
C TRP A 560 -45.38 24.44 -7.79
N ASP A 561 -46.44 25.00 -8.36
CA ASP A 561 -47.69 25.44 -7.68
C ASP A 561 -48.93 24.72 -8.24
N ILE A 562 -48.77 23.77 -9.14
CA ILE A 562 -49.85 22.95 -9.71
C ILE A 562 -49.96 21.66 -8.93
N TRP A 563 -50.98 21.54 -8.10
CA TRP A 563 -51.11 20.48 -7.09
C TRP A 563 -51.88 19.27 -7.62
N GLN A 564 -51.26 18.06 -7.41
CA GLN A 564 -51.91 16.77 -7.64
C GLN A 564 -51.84 15.92 -6.39
N THR A 565 -52.69 14.88 -6.31
CA THR A 565 -52.70 13.94 -5.19
C THR A 565 -52.25 12.58 -5.64
N ILE A 566 -51.24 12.05 -4.94
CA ILE A 566 -50.76 10.68 -5.06
C ILE A 566 -51.49 9.85 -4.01
N THR A 567 -52.09 8.71 -4.40
CA THR A 567 -52.77 7.80 -3.48
C THR A 567 -52.00 6.49 -3.32
N VAL A 568 -51.75 6.11 -2.07
CA VAL A 568 -51.04 4.87 -1.70
C VAL A 568 -51.90 4.07 -0.75
N PRO A 569 -52.61 3.00 -1.21
CA PRO A 569 -53.43 2.15 -0.35
C PRO A 569 -52.54 1.14 0.40
N GLY A 570 -53.09 0.50 1.42
CA GLY A 570 -52.54 -0.66 2.08
C GLY A 570 -51.49 -0.34 3.16
N ILE A 571 -51.56 0.82 3.80
CA ILE A 571 -50.69 1.18 4.92
C ILE A 571 -51.22 0.58 6.22
N GLU A 572 -50.64 -0.48 6.72
CA GLU A 572 -50.99 -1.12 8.00
C GLU A 572 -50.46 -0.26 9.17
N LEU A 573 -51.38 0.19 10.03
CA LEU A 573 -51.04 0.93 11.27
C LEU A 573 -51.71 0.28 12.47
N THR A 574 -51.04 0.22 13.60
CA THR A 574 -51.60 -0.17 14.89
C THR A 574 -52.14 1.04 15.65
N ALA A 575 -53.09 0.86 16.58
CA ALA A 575 -53.54 1.92 17.44
C ALA A 575 -52.40 2.39 18.38
N GLY A 576 -52.33 3.71 18.61
CA GLY A 576 -51.32 4.33 19.46
C GLY A 576 -50.43 5.35 18.76
N GLN A 577 -49.39 5.78 19.44
CA GLN A 577 -48.49 6.81 18.94
C GLN A 577 -47.45 6.21 17.98
N HIS A 578 -47.26 6.85 16.84
CA HIS A 578 -46.27 6.47 15.82
C HIS A 578 -45.54 7.69 15.31
N VAL A 579 -44.39 7.46 14.64
CA VAL A 579 -43.69 8.52 13.90
C VAL A 579 -43.70 8.17 12.40
N VAL A 580 -44.37 9.04 11.64
CA VAL A 580 -44.36 9.03 10.17
C VAL A 580 -43.14 9.80 9.69
N ARG A 581 -42.32 9.23 8.81
CA ARG A 581 -41.20 9.90 8.18
C ARG A 581 -41.33 9.89 6.66
N VAL A 582 -41.27 11.06 6.06
CA VAL A 582 -41.28 11.26 4.61
C VAL A 582 -39.84 11.45 4.16
N VAL A 583 -39.34 10.58 3.28
CA VAL A 583 -37.95 10.55 2.80
C VAL A 583 -37.92 10.86 1.30
N HIS A 584 -37.16 11.86 0.91
CA HIS A 584 -36.94 12.25 -0.48
C HIS A 584 -35.82 11.44 -1.09
N LEU A 585 -36.10 10.62 -2.15
CA LEU A 585 -35.14 9.62 -2.66
C LEU A 585 -34.36 10.08 -3.88
N THR A 586 -35.08 10.47 -4.96
CA THR A 586 -34.46 10.93 -6.21
C THR A 586 -35.09 12.22 -6.65
N GLY A 587 -34.33 13.11 -7.26
CA GLY A 587 -34.81 14.35 -7.84
C GLY A 587 -35.13 14.21 -9.33
N THR A 588 -35.82 15.22 -9.88
CA THR A 588 -36.07 15.29 -11.33
C THR A 588 -34.77 15.43 -12.11
N THR A 589 -34.76 14.90 -13.33
CA THR A 589 -33.61 15.03 -14.23
C THR A 589 -33.36 16.49 -14.66
N ALA A 590 -34.38 17.32 -14.65
CA ALA A 590 -34.29 18.70 -15.12
C ALA A 590 -33.79 19.67 -14.03
N THR A 591 -34.17 19.48 -12.76
CA THR A 591 -33.91 20.47 -11.70
C THR A 591 -33.21 19.89 -10.48
N GLY A 592 -33.16 18.54 -10.37
CA GLY A 592 -32.65 17.84 -9.18
C GLY A 592 -33.55 17.97 -7.94
N GLY A 593 -34.67 18.69 -8.01
CA GLY A 593 -35.67 18.81 -6.93
C GLY A 593 -36.56 17.59 -6.86
N VAL A 594 -37.06 17.23 -5.66
CA VAL A 594 -37.93 16.07 -5.47
C VAL A 594 -39.42 16.45 -5.58
N GLY A 595 -39.79 17.63 -5.12
CA GLY A 595 -41.16 18.13 -5.20
C GLY A 595 -41.47 19.09 -4.08
N ASN A 596 -42.62 19.79 -4.21
CA ASN A 596 -43.24 20.55 -3.15
C ASN A 596 -44.33 19.69 -2.50
N TYR A 597 -44.42 19.67 -1.18
CA TYR A 597 -45.33 18.84 -0.39
C TYR A 597 -46.22 19.74 0.46
N ARG A 598 -47.55 19.59 0.32
CA ARG A 598 -48.51 20.38 1.05
C ARG A 598 -49.07 19.67 2.28
N ASP A 599 -49.57 18.46 2.09
CA ASP A 599 -50.17 17.66 3.16
C ASP A 599 -50.13 16.15 2.86
N PHE A 600 -50.30 15.37 3.94
CA PHE A 600 -50.38 13.93 3.95
C PHE A 600 -51.65 13.51 4.69
N THR A 601 -52.65 12.93 4.00
CA THR A 601 -53.91 12.52 4.59
C THR A 601 -54.01 11.01 4.68
N PHE A 602 -54.27 10.50 5.88
CA PHE A 602 -54.54 9.07 6.13
C PHE A 602 -56.04 8.90 6.35
N ASN A 603 -56.70 8.05 5.51
CA ASN A 603 -58.12 7.76 5.54
C ASN A 603 -58.38 6.29 5.82
#